data_e5ab1d8445ceaccf181373c291e82244
#
_entry.id   e5ab1d8445ceaccf181373c291e82244
#
_cell.length_a   1.000
_cell.length_b   1.000
_cell.length_c   1.000
_cell.angle_alpha   90.00
_cell.angle_beta   90.00
_cell.angle_gamma   90.00
#
_symmetry.space_group_name_H-M   'P 1'
#
loop_
_entity.id
_entity.type
_entity.pdbx_description
1 polymer ?
#
loop_
_entity_poly.entity_id
_entity_poly.type
_entity_poly.pdbx_seq_one_letter_code
_entity_poly.pdbx_strand_id
1 'polypeptide(L)'
;MTETPKVEAPPGFWADTVDCWNRLPNKLFFFSLLASWLCLFQFLGNSILGYTHSQSLFIWLYQIYNSPNPTNDDGYGNLIPFVVVGLFWWKRKDLLALPLKTWWPGIFVVALAGLMQTTGFVVQQPRLSVLALFTGIFGLMGMAWGRAWLKNSFFPFWLFIFSMPLAAITLPLTFPLRMLASWLTAVVANLLTIPVVRVGTQLMAPDGSFQYDVAAACSGMRSLVAIFL
;
A
#
# COMPACT_ATOMS: atom_id res chain seq x y z
N MET A 1 44.49 40.20 3.80
CA MET A 1 43.26 39.92 4.59
C MET A 1 42.35 39.05 3.72
N THR A 2 42.39 37.76 3.98
CA THR A 2 41.58 36.78 3.28
C THR A 2 40.21 36.72 4.01
N GLU A 3 39.18 37.21 3.36
CA GLU A 3 37.78 37.05 3.86
C GLU A 3 37.47 35.55 3.91
N THR A 4 37.22 35.06 5.12
CA THR A 4 36.63 33.73 5.32
C THR A 4 35.26 33.70 4.72
N PRO A 5 34.92 32.69 3.88
CA PRO A 5 33.58 32.57 3.33
C PRO A 5 32.55 32.44 4.48
N LYS A 6 31.58 33.34 4.54
CA LYS A 6 30.43 33.22 5.44
C LYS A 6 29.73 31.92 5.10
N VAL A 7 29.80 30.96 5.99
CA VAL A 7 28.95 29.78 5.95
C VAL A 7 27.52 30.26 6.25
N GLU A 8 26.71 30.41 5.21
CA GLU A 8 25.30 30.70 5.36
C GLU A 8 24.65 29.56 6.16
N ALA A 9 24.00 29.90 7.24
CA ALA A 9 23.24 28.92 8.03
C ALA A 9 22.23 28.21 7.11
N PRO A 10 22.00 26.89 7.27
CA PRO A 10 21.06 26.17 6.43
C PRO A 10 19.66 26.82 6.55
N PRO A 11 18.97 27.01 5.44
CA PRO A 11 17.64 27.64 5.43
C PRO A 11 16.71 26.88 6.37
N GLY A 12 15.96 27.60 7.20
CA GLY A 12 14.99 27.01 8.11
C GLY A 12 13.98 26.16 7.35
N PHE A 13 13.42 25.13 8.00
CA PHE A 13 12.46 24.17 7.41
C PHE A 13 11.38 24.84 6.56
N TRP A 14 10.78 25.93 7.02
CA TRP A 14 9.75 26.67 6.31
C TRP A 14 10.28 27.38 5.05
N ALA A 15 11.47 27.97 5.12
CA ALA A 15 12.10 28.63 3.98
C ALA A 15 12.43 27.62 2.88
N ASP A 16 12.95 26.45 3.24
CA ASP A 16 13.26 25.36 2.32
C ASP A 16 11.97 24.81 1.66
N THR A 17 10.88 24.72 2.42
CA THR A 17 9.56 24.28 1.89
C THR A 17 9.01 25.25 0.87
N VAL A 18 9.04 26.55 1.16
CA VAL A 18 8.55 27.59 0.27
C VAL A 18 9.39 27.67 -1.00
N ASP A 19 10.71 27.54 -0.90
CA ASP A 19 11.60 27.51 -2.05
C ASP A 19 11.32 26.30 -2.96
N CYS A 20 11.18 25.11 -2.38
CA CYS A 20 10.80 23.89 -3.11
C CYS A 20 9.44 24.06 -3.82
N TRP A 21 8.46 24.65 -3.13
CA TRP A 21 7.14 24.91 -3.70
C TRP A 21 7.21 25.89 -4.88
N ASN A 22 8.03 26.93 -4.78
CA ASN A 22 8.17 27.93 -5.85
C ASN A 22 8.88 27.37 -7.09
N ARG A 23 9.85 26.46 -6.90
CA ARG A 23 10.59 25.82 -7.99
C ARG A 23 9.80 24.75 -8.73
N LEU A 24 8.70 24.25 -8.17
CA LEU A 24 7.90 23.19 -8.77
C LEU A 24 7.08 23.74 -9.96
N PRO A 25 7.33 23.29 -11.21
CA PRO A 25 6.56 23.72 -12.37
C PRO A 25 5.19 23.02 -12.38
N ASN A 26 4.23 23.60 -13.09
CA ASN A 26 2.90 23.02 -13.33
C ASN A 26 2.14 22.59 -12.06
N LYS A 27 2.48 23.18 -10.91
CA LYS A 27 1.88 22.79 -9.61
C LYS A 27 0.36 22.93 -9.59
N LEU A 28 -0.18 24.06 -10.07
CA LEU A 28 -1.63 24.28 -10.10
C LEU A 28 -2.33 23.25 -10.98
N PHE A 29 -1.78 22.94 -12.15
CA PHE A 29 -2.29 21.92 -13.05
C PHE A 29 -2.30 20.55 -12.38
N PHE A 30 -1.19 20.15 -11.75
CA PHE A 30 -1.09 18.88 -11.05
C PHE A 30 -2.08 18.77 -9.88
N PHE A 31 -2.12 19.78 -9.00
CA PHE A 31 -2.97 19.69 -7.80
C PHE A 31 -4.46 19.80 -8.13
N SER A 32 -4.85 20.54 -9.20
CA SER A 32 -6.24 20.57 -9.64
C SER A 32 -6.69 19.22 -10.20
N LEU A 33 -5.87 18.57 -11.02
CA LEU A 33 -6.16 17.23 -11.53
C LEU A 33 -6.13 16.18 -10.42
N LEU A 34 -5.19 16.29 -9.50
CA LEU A 34 -5.12 15.41 -8.33
C LEU A 34 -6.37 15.53 -7.45
N ALA A 35 -6.82 16.76 -7.19
CA ALA A 35 -8.04 17.00 -6.44
C ALA A 35 -9.26 16.38 -7.14
N SER A 36 -9.40 16.57 -8.45
CA SER A 36 -10.47 15.96 -9.25
C SER A 36 -10.40 14.42 -9.20
N TRP A 37 -9.18 13.86 -9.29
CA TRP A 37 -8.94 12.42 -9.21
C TRP A 37 -9.32 11.86 -7.83
N LEU A 38 -8.91 12.52 -6.75
CA LEU A 38 -9.28 12.12 -5.39
C LEU A 38 -10.79 12.25 -5.15
N CYS A 39 -11.44 13.30 -5.66
CA CYS A 39 -12.89 13.45 -5.59
C CYS A 39 -13.62 12.29 -6.29
N LEU A 40 -13.12 11.83 -7.45
CA LEU A 40 -13.70 10.67 -8.13
C LEU A 40 -13.70 9.44 -7.21
N PHE A 41 -12.59 9.15 -6.53
CA PHE A 41 -12.51 8.01 -5.60
C PHE A 41 -13.24 8.23 -4.28
N GLN A 42 -13.47 9.48 -3.88
CA GLN A 42 -14.30 9.81 -2.72
C GLN A 42 -15.78 9.45 -2.98
N PHE A 43 -16.28 9.67 -4.18
CA PHE A 43 -17.71 9.51 -4.48
C PHE A 43 -18.04 8.26 -5.29
N LEU A 44 -17.09 7.71 -6.05
CA LEU A 44 -17.28 6.58 -6.95
C LEU A 44 -16.18 5.50 -6.82
N GLY A 45 -15.43 5.52 -5.71
CA GLY A 45 -14.29 4.62 -5.53
C GLY A 45 -14.64 3.23 -5.03
N ASN A 46 -15.73 3.09 -4.25
CA ASN A 46 -16.13 1.82 -3.69
C ASN A 46 -17.33 1.23 -4.46
N SER A 47 -17.13 0.05 -5.01
CA SER A 47 -18.13 -0.67 -5.81
C SER A 47 -19.00 -1.64 -4.99
N ILE A 48 -18.66 -1.91 -3.70
CA ILE A 48 -19.36 -2.91 -2.87
C ILE A 48 -20.49 -2.23 -2.09
N LEU A 49 -21.38 -1.54 -2.78
CA LEU A 49 -22.49 -0.77 -2.17
C LEU A 49 -23.52 -1.62 -1.41
N GLY A 50 -23.62 -2.92 -1.72
CA GLY A 50 -24.53 -3.85 -1.02
C GLY A 50 -24.00 -4.33 0.34
N TYR A 51 -22.70 -4.21 0.59
CA TYR A 51 -22.03 -4.71 1.80
C TYR A 51 -21.46 -3.62 2.68
N THR A 52 -21.29 -2.41 2.15
CA THR A 52 -20.79 -1.25 2.90
C THR A 52 -21.67 -0.03 2.64
N HIS A 53 -21.91 0.78 3.68
CA HIS A 53 -22.76 1.97 3.60
C HIS A 53 -22.04 3.19 2.98
N SER A 54 -20.82 3.05 2.45
CA SER A 54 -20.03 4.15 1.92
C SER A 54 -19.57 3.91 0.48
N GLN A 55 -19.81 4.90 -0.38
CA GLN A 55 -19.30 4.93 -1.75
C GLN A 55 -17.82 5.33 -1.82
N SER A 56 -17.27 5.83 -0.72
CA SER A 56 -15.89 6.30 -0.62
C SER A 56 -14.91 5.14 -0.51
N LEU A 57 -13.89 5.12 -1.40
CA LEU A 57 -12.78 4.19 -1.30
C LEU A 57 -11.94 4.44 -0.04
N PHE A 58 -11.79 5.70 0.37
CA PHE A 58 -10.99 6.07 1.55
C PHE A 58 -11.65 5.62 2.86
N ILE A 59 -12.98 5.74 2.98
CA ILE A 59 -13.72 5.22 4.14
C ILE A 59 -13.63 3.70 4.18
N TRP A 60 -13.75 3.04 3.04
CA TRP A 60 -13.60 1.58 2.94
C TRP A 60 -12.20 1.12 3.38
N LEU A 61 -11.12 1.78 2.91
CA LEU A 61 -9.74 1.50 3.34
C LEU A 61 -9.58 1.72 4.85
N TYR A 62 -10.09 2.85 5.37
CA TYR A 62 -10.02 3.14 6.79
C TYR A 62 -10.70 2.06 7.64
N GLN A 63 -11.87 1.59 7.22
CA GLN A 63 -12.59 0.50 7.92
C GLN A 63 -11.81 -0.81 7.91
N ILE A 64 -11.15 -1.14 6.80
CA ILE A 64 -10.32 -2.35 6.72
C ILE A 64 -9.10 -2.23 7.64
N TYR A 65 -8.37 -1.12 7.56
CA TYR A 65 -7.15 -0.95 8.35
C TYR A 65 -7.43 -0.89 9.87
N ASN A 66 -8.59 -0.39 10.27
CA ASN A 66 -8.98 -0.24 11.67
C ASN A 66 -10.07 -1.26 12.08
N SER A 67 -10.18 -2.37 11.37
CA SER A 67 -11.12 -3.44 11.72
C SER A 67 -10.77 -4.01 13.11
N PRO A 68 -11.74 -4.15 14.03
CA PRO A 68 -11.50 -4.72 15.37
C PRO A 68 -11.22 -6.22 15.35
N ASN A 69 -11.16 -6.84 14.19
CA ASN A 69 -10.91 -8.27 14.06
C ASN A 69 -9.47 -8.59 14.51
N PRO A 70 -9.24 -9.52 15.46
CA PRO A 70 -7.91 -9.86 15.95
C PRO A 70 -6.99 -10.48 14.88
N THR A 71 -7.56 -10.90 13.75
CA THR A 71 -6.81 -11.37 12.57
C THR A 71 -6.51 -10.28 11.56
N ASN A 72 -6.79 -9.02 11.88
CA ASN A 72 -6.52 -7.90 10.99
C ASN A 72 -5.02 -7.60 10.95
N ASP A 73 -4.39 -7.93 9.84
CA ASP A 73 -2.97 -7.72 9.59
C ASP A 73 -2.72 -6.46 8.72
N ASP A 74 -3.76 -5.74 8.29
CA ASP A 74 -3.66 -4.62 7.34
C ASP A 74 -3.49 -3.24 8.02
N GLY A 75 -3.38 -3.17 9.35
CA GLY A 75 -3.29 -1.91 10.11
C GLY A 75 -2.11 -1.00 9.72
N TYR A 76 -1.04 -1.57 9.18
CA TYR A 76 0.11 -0.82 8.65
C TYR A 76 -0.26 0.09 7.47
N GLY A 77 -1.35 -0.21 6.75
CA GLY A 77 -1.83 0.58 5.62
C GLY A 77 -2.09 2.05 5.97
N ASN A 78 -2.45 2.35 7.22
CA ASN A 78 -2.60 3.73 7.71
C ASN A 78 -1.27 4.51 7.71
N LEU A 79 -0.13 3.84 7.90
CA LEU A 79 1.18 4.49 8.01
C LEU A 79 1.80 4.76 6.63
N ILE A 80 1.50 3.95 5.63
CA ILE A 80 2.13 4.01 4.30
C ILE A 80 2.06 5.40 3.65
N PRO A 81 0.91 6.10 3.60
CA PRO A 81 0.85 7.44 3.00
C PRO A 81 1.81 8.44 3.66
N PHE A 82 1.95 8.37 4.99
CA PHE A 82 2.86 9.26 5.72
C PHE A 82 4.33 8.95 5.42
N VAL A 83 4.70 7.68 5.34
CA VAL A 83 6.04 7.24 4.96
C VAL A 83 6.37 7.70 3.54
N VAL A 84 5.44 7.52 2.60
CA VAL A 84 5.64 7.95 1.22
C VAL A 84 5.81 9.46 1.11
N VAL A 85 4.98 10.26 1.78
CA VAL A 85 5.13 11.72 1.84
C VAL A 85 6.47 12.11 2.45
N GLY A 86 6.90 11.45 3.53
CA GLY A 86 8.22 11.67 4.14
C GLY A 86 9.38 11.37 3.19
N LEU A 87 9.29 10.29 2.40
CA LEU A 87 10.30 9.93 1.41
C LEU A 87 10.34 10.92 0.23
N PHE A 88 9.20 11.40 -0.24
CA PHE A 88 9.15 12.48 -1.23
C PHE A 88 9.77 13.76 -0.69
N TRP A 89 9.48 14.10 0.55
CA TRP A 89 10.09 15.23 1.22
C TRP A 89 11.61 15.06 1.34
N TRP A 90 12.09 13.91 1.72
CA TRP A 90 13.53 13.63 1.82
C TRP A 90 14.22 13.77 0.46
N LYS A 91 13.61 13.22 -0.60
CA LYS A 91 14.16 13.27 -1.97
C LYS A 91 13.87 14.57 -2.72
N ARG A 92 13.23 15.58 -2.10
CA ARG A 92 12.73 16.79 -2.78
C ARG A 92 13.81 17.53 -3.58
N LYS A 93 15.03 17.63 -3.04
CA LYS A 93 16.15 18.33 -3.68
C LYS A 93 16.63 17.60 -4.94
N ASP A 94 16.77 16.30 -4.87
CA ASP A 94 17.16 15.46 -6.00
C ASP A 94 16.10 15.49 -7.10
N LEU A 95 14.84 15.45 -6.72
CA LEU A 95 13.71 15.50 -7.66
C LEU A 95 13.60 16.85 -8.37
N LEU A 96 13.82 17.95 -7.65
CA LEU A 96 13.79 19.30 -8.22
C LEU A 96 15.02 19.63 -9.09
N ALA A 97 16.14 18.91 -8.92
CA ALA A 97 17.32 19.05 -9.76
C ALA A 97 17.16 18.41 -11.14
N LEU A 98 16.12 17.61 -11.36
CA LEU A 98 15.86 16.93 -12.62
C LEU A 98 15.31 17.88 -13.69
N PRO A 99 15.52 17.59 -14.99
CA PRO A 99 14.87 18.32 -16.08
C PRO A 99 13.38 18.00 -16.09
N LEU A 100 12.59 18.85 -15.44
CA LEU A 100 11.13 18.72 -15.34
C LEU A 100 10.47 19.10 -16.66
N LYS A 101 10.11 18.11 -17.47
CA LYS A 101 9.46 18.26 -18.78
C LYS A 101 8.16 17.46 -18.80
N THR A 102 7.07 18.07 -19.22
CA THR A 102 5.78 17.39 -19.41
C THR A 102 5.94 16.15 -20.27
N TRP A 103 5.39 15.02 -19.81
CA TRP A 103 5.42 13.75 -20.52
C TRP A 103 4.01 13.35 -20.96
N TRP A 104 3.68 13.66 -22.21
CA TRP A 104 2.36 13.39 -22.77
C TRP A 104 1.88 11.94 -22.70
N PRO A 105 2.74 10.90 -22.84
CA PRO A 105 2.28 9.52 -22.66
C PRO A 105 1.71 9.22 -21.28
N GLY A 106 1.92 10.08 -20.28
CA GLY A 106 1.24 9.97 -18.97
C GLY A 106 -0.28 9.94 -19.09
N ILE A 107 -0.87 10.50 -20.15
CA ILE A 107 -2.32 10.46 -20.38
C ILE A 107 -2.82 9.02 -20.60
N PHE A 108 -2.03 8.18 -21.29
CA PHE A 108 -2.36 6.76 -21.45
C PHE A 108 -2.34 6.00 -20.14
N VAL A 109 -1.45 6.39 -19.21
CA VAL A 109 -1.41 5.80 -17.87
C VAL A 109 -2.65 6.21 -17.08
N VAL A 110 -3.07 7.47 -17.17
CA VAL A 110 -4.31 7.95 -16.52
C VAL A 110 -5.54 7.27 -17.15
N ALA A 111 -5.58 7.13 -18.47
CA ALA A 111 -6.66 6.43 -19.17
C ALA A 111 -6.72 4.95 -18.75
N LEU A 112 -5.57 4.28 -18.64
CA LEU A 112 -5.49 2.91 -18.13
C LEU A 112 -6.03 2.83 -16.70
N ALA A 113 -5.67 3.78 -15.84
CA ALA A 113 -6.19 3.85 -14.48
C ALA A 113 -7.72 4.06 -14.46
N GLY A 114 -8.26 4.87 -15.35
CA GLY A 114 -9.71 5.02 -15.54
C GLY A 114 -10.39 3.72 -15.96
N LEU A 115 -9.79 2.97 -16.89
CA LEU A 115 -10.26 1.65 -17.30
C LEU A 115 -10.19 0.63 -16.14
N MET A 116 -9.12 0.66 -15.35
CA MET A 116 -9.02 -0.18 -14.14
C MET A 116 -10.11 0.18 -13.13
N GLN A 117 -10.41 1.47 -12.93
CA GLN A 117 -11.48 1.91 -12.04
C GLN A 117 -12.86 1.42 -12.52
N THR A 118 -13.18 1.59 -13.82
CA THR A 118 -14.45 1.12 -14.37
C THR A 118 -14.58 -0.39 -14.28
N THR A 119 -13.51 -1.12 -14.59
CA THR A 119 -13.46 -2.57 -14.45
C THR A 119 -13.63 -2.99 -12.98
N GLY A 120 -12.91 -2.35 -12.06
CA GLY A 120 -13.02 -2.60 -10.63
C GLY A 120 -14.45 -2.36 -10.11
N PHE A 121 -15.10 -1.33 -10.62
CA PHE A 121 -16.48 -1.01 -10.28
C PHE A 121 -17.45 -2.09 -10.80
N VAL A 122 -17.34 -2.51 -12.06
CA VAL A 122 -18.20 -3.54 -12.67
C VAL A 122 -18.02 -4.92 -12.02
N VAL A 123 -16.75 -5.30 -11.74
CA VAL A 123 -16.40 -6.60 -11.11
C VAL A 123 -16.60 -6.57 -9.59
N GLN A 124 -16.94 -5.42 -9.02
CA GLN A 124 -17.10 -5.21 -7.57
C GLN A 124 -15.83 -5.57 -6.77
N GLN A 125 -14.65 -5.18 -7.29
CA GLN A 125 -13.36 -5.41 -6.67
C GLN A 125 -12.68 -4.10 -6.26
N PRO A 126 -12.90 -3.61 -5.03
CA PRO A 126 -12.33 -2.32 -4.59
C PRO A 126 -10.80 -2.29 -4.58
N ARG A 127 -10.15 -3.44 -4.51
CA ARG A 127 -8.68 -3.53 -4.63
C ARG A 127 -8.19 -3.05 -5.98
N LEU A 128 -8.94 -3.33 -7.05
CA LEU A 128 -8.62 -2.81 -8.37
C LEU A 128 -8.79 -1.29 -8.42
N SER A 129 -9.76 -0.74 -7.69
CA SER A 129 -9.92 0.70 -7.50
C SER A 129 -8.73 1.33 -6.75
N VAL A 130 -8.16 0.65 -5.75
CA VAL A 130 -6.93 1.11 -5.06
C VAL A 130 -5.76 1.15 -6.04
N LEU A 131 -5.56 0.12 -6.84
CA LEU A 131 -4.52 0.12 -7.89
C LEU A 131 -4.75 1.23 -8.92
N ALA A 132 -5.99 1.43 -9.34
CA ALA A 132 -6.38 2.50 -10.25
C ALA A 132 -6.06 3.89 -9.67
N LEU A 133 -6.37 4.12 -8.38
CA LEU A 133 -6.06 5.36 -7.68
C LEU A 133 -4.58 5.71 -7.80
N PHE A 134 -3.70 4.78 -7.42
CA PHE A 134 -2.25 5.01 -7.42
C PHE A 134 -1.69 5.07 -8.85
N THR A 135 -2.16 4.22 -9.77
CA THR A 135 -1.75 4.27 -11.18
C THR A 135 -2.09 5.62 -11.80
N GLY A 136 -3.27 6.16 -11.51
CA GLY A 136 -3.65 7.49 -11.98
C GLY A 136 -2.79 8.61 -11.40
N ILE A 137 -2.50 8.60 -10.09
CA ILE A 137 -1.57 9.57 -9.48
C ILE A 137 -0.19 9.50 -10.15
N PHE A 138 0.33 8.29 -10.43
CA PHE A 138 1.59 8.10 -11.13
C PHE A 138 1.56 8.72 -12.54
N GLY A 139 0.48 8.49 -13.29
CA GLY A 139 0.26 9.10 -14.61
C GLY A 139 0.21 10.63 -14.54
N LEU A 140 -0.52 11.21 -13.57
CA LEU A 140 -0.61 12.65 -13.35
C LEU A 140 0.74 13.27 -13.01
N MET A 141 1.55 12.62 -12.17
CA MET A 141 2.93 13.05 -11.88
C MET A 141 3.78 13.05 -13.14
N GLY A 142 3.65 12.04 -14.00
CA GLY A 142 4.34 11.95 -15.28
C GLY A 142 3.94 13.09 -16.23
N MET A 143 2.66 13.40 -16.31
CA MET A 143 2.16 14.51 -17.13
C MET A 143 2.69 15.88 -16.63
N ALA A 144 2.75 16.08 -15.31
CA ALA A 144 3.17 17.35 -14.73
C ALA A 144 4.68 17.56 -14.78
N TRP A 145 5.47 16.54 -14.41
CA TRP A 145 6.90 16.67 -14.13
C TRP A 145 7.81 15.76 -14.97
N GLY A 146 7.22 14.79 -15.67
CA GLY A 146 7.90 14.02 -16.69
C GLY A 146 8.49 12.70 -16.26
N ARG A 147 9.07 12.00 -17.24
CA ARG A 147 9.61 10.63 -17.08
C ARG A 147 10.78 10.56 -16.10
N ALA A 148 11.64 11.59 -16.08
CA ALA A 148 12.79 11.61 -15.16
C ALA A 148 12.33 11.64 -13.70
N TRP A 149 11.28 12.42 -13.39
CA TRP A 149 10.63 12.44 -12.09
C TRP A 149 10.08 11.06 -11.72
N LEU A 150 9.30 10.43 -12.61
CA LEU A 150 8.72 9.10 -12.36
C LEU A 150 9.78 8.06 -12.05
N LYS A 151 10.90 8.06 -12.79
CA LYS A 151 11.99 7.11 -12.59
C LYS A 151 12.64 7.26 -11.22
N ASN A 152 12.88 8.51 -10.77
CA ASN A 152 13.52 8.77 -9.49
C ASN A 152 12.56 8.67 -8.29
N SER A 153 11.26 8.90 -8.50
CA SER A 153 10.22 8.71 -7.50
C SER A 153 9.61 7.31 -7.50
N PHE A 154 10.08 6.41 -8.36
CA PHE A 154 9.52 5.06 -8.48
C PHE A 154 9.54 4.30 -7.15
N PHE A 155 10.65 4.30 -6.43
CA PHE A 155 10.77 3.58 -5.15
C PHE A 155 9.81 4.13 -4.07
N PRO A 156 9.77 5.43 -3.74
CA PRO A 156 8.79 5.96 -2.81
C PRO A 156 7.35 5.66 -3.25
N PHE A 157 7.09 5.75 -4.54
CA PHE A 157 5.75 5.50 -5.08
C PHE A 157 5.37 4.02 -5.03
N TRP A 158 6.31 3.11 -5.26
CA TRP A 158 6.09 1.67 -5.19
C TRP A 158 5.60 1.21 -3.81
N LEU A 159 5.97 1.92 -2.75
CA LEU A 159 5.48 1.63 -1.40
C LEU A 159 3.96 1.73 -1.26
N PHE A 160 3.29 2.48 -2.12
CA PHE A 160 1.82 2.49 -2.15
C PHE A 160 1.18 1.14 -2.46
N ILE A 161 1.92 0.18 -3.04
CA ILE A 161 1.41 -1.18 -3.23
C ILE A 161 1.09 -1.86 -1.90
N PHE A 162 1.83 -1.51 -0.84
CA PHE A 162 1.58 -1.98 0.52
C PHE A 162 0.39 -1.29 1.20
N SER A 163 -0.14 -0.20 0.62
CA SER A 163 -1.42 0.36 1.03
C SER A 163 -2.61 -0.47 0.55
N MET A 164 -2.39 -1.44 -0.34
CA MET A 164 -3.43 -2.38 -0.74
C MET A 164 -3.65 -3.42 0.37
N PRO A 165 -4.90 -3.71 0.80
CA PRO A 165 -5.18 -4.75 1.77
C PRO A 165 -4.68 -6.11 1.28
N LEU A 166 -3.61 -6.62 1.90
CA LEU A 166 -2.93 -7.84 1.47
C LEU A 166 -3.63 -9.12 1.96
N ALA A 167 -4.55 -9.02 2.93
CA ALA A 167 -5.24 -10.16 3.51
C ALA A 167 -5.78 -11.16 2.49
N ALA A 168 -6.30 -10.68 1.35
CA ALA A 168 -6.82 -11.57 0.32
C ALA A 168 -5.75 -12.26 -0.54
N ILE A 169 -4.55 -11.71 -0.60
CA ILE A 169 -3.41 -12.35 -1.28
C ILE A 169 -2.75 -13.33 -0.32
N THR A 170 -2.70 -12.99 0.96
CA THR A 170 -2.09 -13.81 1.99
C THR A 170 -2.95 -15.03 2.37
N LEU A 171 -4.29 -14.90 2.35
CA LEU A 171 -5.20 -16.00 2.70
C LEU A 171 -4.94 -17.29 1.90
N PRO A 172 -4.91 -17.29 0.55
CA PRO A 172 -4.64 -18.51 -0.22
C PRO A 172 -3.23 -19.06 0.01
N LEU A 173 -2.26 -18.20 0.36
CA LEU A 173 -0.91 -18.62 0.70
C LEU A 173 -0.78 -19.13 2.14
N THR A 174 -1.54 -18.54 3.06
CA THR A 174 -1.58 -18.93 4.47
C THR A 174 -2.13 -20.34 4.66
N PHE A 175 -3.15 -20.72 3.89
CA PHE A 175 -3.79 -22.03 4.04
C PHE A 175 -2.83 -23.21 3.83
N PRO A 176 -2.07 -23.32 2.71
CA PRO A 176 -1.11 -24.41 2.53
C PRO A 176 0.01 -24.40 3.59
N LEU A 177 0.45 -23.22 4.06
CA LEU A 177 1.43 -23.12 5.15
C LEU A 177 0.88 -23.64 6.47
N ARG A 178 -0.39 -23.35 6.79
CA ARG A 178 -1.08 -23.92 7.95
C ARG A 178 -1.21 -25.44 7.84
N MET A 179 -1.52 -25.95 6.65
CA MET A 179 -1.57 -27.40 6.38
C MET A 179 -0.20 -28.05 6.59
N LEU A 180 0.87 -27.41 6.12
CA LEU A 180 2.23 -27.92 6.34
C LEU A 180 2.60 -27.90 7.82
N ALA A 181 2.33 -26.79 8.52
CA ALA A 181 2.60 -26.66 9.96
C ALA A 181 1.83 -27.71 10.77
N SER A 182 0.55 -27.90 10.51
CA SER A 182 -0.26 -28.93 11.20
C SER A 182 0.23 -30.35 10.92
N TRP A 183 0.70 -30.62 9.69
CA TRP A 183 1.29 -31.91 9.33
C TRP A 183 2.59 -32.17 10.09
N LEU A 184 3.52 -31.22 10.07
CA LEU A 184 4.78 -31.31 10.80
C LEU A 184 4.54 -31.52 12.31
N THR A 185 3.62 -30.75 12.88
CA THR A 185 3.28 -30.89 14.31
C THR A 185 2.72 -32.27 14.64
N ALA A 186 1.84 -32.81 13.78
CA ALA A 186 1.31 -34.16 13.97
C ALA A 186 2.41 -35.23 13.87
N VAL A 187 3.34 -35.09 12.92
CA VAL A 187 4.47 -36.01 12.78
C VAL A 187 5.36 -35.99 14.02
N VAL A 188 5.74 -34.77 14.48
CA VAL A 188 6.58 -34.61 15.68
C VAL A 188 5.89 -35.15 16.96
N ALA A 189 4.60 -34.82 17.13
CA ALA A 189 3.83 -35.31 18.28
C ALA A 189 3.77 -36.85 18.34
N ASN A 190 3.49 -37.49 17.20
CA ASN A 190 3.46 -38.92 17.09
C ASN A 190 4.85 -39.59 17.32
N LEU A 191 5.93 -38.94 16.86
CA LEU A 191 7.30 -39.37 17.19
C LEU A 191 7.62 -39.29 18.70
N LEU A 192 7.02 -38.33 19.38
CA LEU A 192 7.12 -38.18 20.85
C LEU A 192 6.12 -39.04 21.61
N THR A 193 5.48 -40.00 20.94
CA THR A 193 4.47 -40.90 21.53
C THR A 193 3.19 -40.21 22.03
N ILE A 194 2.94 -38.98 21.61
CA ILE A 194 1.70 -38.28 21.89
C ILE A 194 0.72 -38.56 20.73
N PRO A 195 -0.37 -39.34 20.98
CA PRO A 195 -1.30 -39.69 19.91
C PRO A 195 -2.10 -38.48 19.49
N VAL A 196 -1.87 -37.98 18.28
CA VAL A 196 -2.57 -36.83 17.69
C VAL A 196 -3.13 -37.22 16.33
N VAL A 197 -4.42 -36.94 16.13
CA VAL A 197 -5.11 -37.06 14.86
C VAL A 197 -5.23 -35.68 14.23
N ARG A 198 -4.82 -35.56 12.99
CA ARG A 198 -4.93 -34.32 12.21
C ARG A 198 -6.15 -34.33 11.29
N VAL A 199 -7.00 -33.32 11.38
CA VAL A 199 -8.12 -33.07 10.47
C VAL A 199 -7.98 -31.68 9.87
N GLY A 200 -7.45 -31.60 8.65
CA GLY A 200 -7.13 -30.34 7.99
C GLY A 200 -6.04 -29.55 8.74
N THR A 201 -6.38 -28.36 9.26
CA THR A 201 -5.51 -27.52 10.11
C THR A 201 -5.68 -27.78 11.60
N GLN A 202 -6.60 -28.65 11.98
CA GLN A 202 -6.88 -28.98 13.39
C GLN A 202 -6.10 -30.22 13.84
N LEU A 203 -5.66 -30.19 15.07
CA LEU A 203 -5.01 -31.28 15.79
C LEU A 203 -5.90 -31.68 16.97
N MET A 204 -6.27 -32.93 17.01
CA MET A 204 -7.17 -33.47 18.05
C MET A 204 -6.54 -34.65 18.74
N ALA A 205 -6.84 -34.84 20.03
CA ALA A 205 -6.58 -36.08 20.70
C ALA A 205 -7.59 -37.15 20.27
N PRO A 206 -7.19 -38.44 20.12
CA PRO A 206 -8.12 -39.52 19.78
C PRO A 206 -9.23 -39.73 20.81
N ASP A 207 -8.97 -39.36 22.04
CA ASP A 207 -9.90 -39.45 23.20
C ASP A 207 -10.77 -38.17 23.35
N GLY A 208 -10.57 -37.15 22.50
CA GLY A 208 -11.28 -35.88 22.55
C GLY A 208 -10.84 -34.95 23.68
N SER A 209 -9.75 -35.24 24.39
CA SER A 209 -9.29 -34.44 25.53
C SER A 209 -8.82 -33.04 25.15
N PHE A 210 -8.36 -32.86 23.92
CA PHE A 210 -7.99 -31.54 23.38
C PHE A 210 -8.27 -31.42 21.87
N GLN A 211 -8.51 -30.17 21.45
CA GLN A 211 -8.66 -29.78 20.05
C GLN A 211 -7.99 -28.42 19.86
N TYR A 212 -7.00 -28.38 19.01
CA TYR A 212 -6.29 -27.14 18.63
C TYR A 212 -6.40 -26.87 17.13
N ASP A 213 -6.68 -25.61 16.75
CA ASP A 213 -6.57 -25.18 15.36
C ASP A 213 -5.28 -24.36 15.19
N VAL A 214 -4.53 -24.65 14.13
CA VAL A 214 -3.33 -23.87 13.78
C VAL A 214 -3.78 -22.52 13.26
N ALA A 215 -3.65 -21.48 14.09
CA ALA A 215 -4.07 -20.13 13.78
C ALA A 215 -3.33 -19.56 12.55
N ALA A 216 -3.94 -18.62 11.83
CA ALA A 216 -3.33 -17.94 10.69
C ALA A 216 -1.99 -17.26 11.06
N ALA A 217 -1.89 -16.74 12.29
CA ALA A 217 -0.66 -16.15 12.84
C ALA A 217 0.53 -17.12 12.88
N CYS A 218 0.29 -18.43 13.03
CA CYS A 218 1.34 -19.45 13.06
C CYS A 218 1.93 -19.76 11.67
N SER A 219 1.38 -19.21 10.59
CA SER A 219 1.92 -19.39 9.24
C SER A 219 3.19 -18.57 8.94
N GLY A 220 3.63 -17.72 9.88
CA GLY A 220 4.80 -16.85 9.69
C GLY A 220 4.59 -15.69 8.69
N MET A 221 3.39 -15.54 8.13
CA MET A 221 3.11 -14.51 7.11
C MET A 221 3.30 -13.08 7.64
N ARG A 222 2.95 -12.82 8.90
CA ARG A 222 3.20 -11.50 9.53
C ARG A 222 4.68 -11.15 9.54
N SER A 223 5.52 -12.12 9.90
CA SER A 223 6.98 -11.94 9.92
C SER A 223 7.54 -11.75 8.50
N LEU A 224 7.02 -12.49 7.51
CA LEU A 224 7.42 -12.33 6.12
C LEU A 224 7.06 -10.92 5.60
N VAL A 225 5.84 -10.46 5.81
CA VAL A 225 5.42 -9.10 5.42
C VAL A 225 6.28 -8.04 6.10
N ALA A 226 6.58 -8.21 7.42
CA ALA A 226 7.43 -7.28 8.16
C ALA A 226 8.90 -7.24 7.66
N ILE A 227 9.41 -8.35 7.11
CA ILE A 227 10.77 -8.41 6.54
C ILE A 227 10.83 -7.73 5.17
N PHE A 228 9.75 -7.78 4.39
CA PHE A 228 9.70 -7.17 3.05
C PHE A 228 9.30 -5.69 3.06
N LEU A 229 8.80 -5.14 4.16
CA LEU A 229 8.48 -3.74 4.38
C LEU A 229 9.71 -2.97 4.91
#